data_67ba4c8f81032f519e4bd39a87a4421b
#
_entry.id   67ba4c8f81032f519e4bd39a87a4421b
#
_cell.length_a   1.000
_cell.length_b   1.000
_cell.length_c   1.000
_cell.angle_alpha   90.00
_cell.angle_beta   90.00
_cell.angle_gamma   90.00
#
_symmetry.space_group_name_H-M   'P 1'
#
loop_
_entity.id
_entity.type
_entity.pdbx_description
1 polymer ?
#
loop_
_entity_poly.entity_id
_entity_poly.type
_entity_poly.pdbx_seq_one_letter_code
_entity_poly.pdbx_strand_id
1 'polypeptide(L)'
;MYAIFDNGNKQYKVSVGDTVKVEKLNAAVGATVTFPVVMTADDNGAVACGSEVEKVVVTAEVTGHGKDKKIIVFKYKAKKNERKKQGHRQPYSTVKVTAIGAAAAEPKKKAPAKKAAPVKEAPIADVEKTEAPAPKKRATKKAVETPAAE
;
A
#
# COMPACT_ATOMS: atom_id res chain seq x y z
N MET A 1 22.14 11.67 -13.51
CA MET A 1 22.17 11.65 -12.02
C MET A 1 21.34 10.47 -11.51
N TYR A 2 21.89 9.66 -10.59
CA TYR A 2 21.17 8.62 -9.89
C TYR A 2 21.46 8.71 -8.39
N ALA A 3 20.54 8.16 -7.59
CA ALA A 3 20.70 8.05 -6.14
C ALA A 3 20.53 6.60 -5.68
N ILE A 4 21.19 6.27 -4.57
CA ILE A 4 20.96 5.02 -3.85
C ILE A 4 20.35 5.37 -2.51
N PHE A 5 19.15 4.85 -2.25
CA PHE A 5 18.47 5.02 -0.99
C PHE A 5 18.25 3.69 -0.27
N ASP A 6 18.11 3.74 1.04
CA ASP A 6 17.79 2.57 1.87
C ASP A 6 16.29 2.57 2.24
N ASN A 7 15.66 1.41 2.11
CA ASN A 7 14.31 1.17 2.64
C ASN A 7 14.14 -0.29 3.08
N GLY A 8 13.88 -0.49 4.36
CA GLY A 8 13.68 -1.82 4.93
C GLY A 8 14.92 -2.72 4.81
N ASN A 9 16.09 -2.19 5.05
CA ASN A 9 17.38 -2.90 4.96
C ASN A 9 17.73 -3.36 3.51
N LYS A 10 17.14 -2.70 2.51
CA LYS A 10 17.41 -2.95 1.10
C LYS A 10 17.78 -1.65 0.42
N GLN A 11 18.85 -1.68 -0.37
CA GLN A 11 19.31 -0.54 -1.14
C GLN A 11 18.74 -0.58 -2.56
N TYR A 12 18.29 0.57 -3.03
CA TYR A 12 17.68 0.75 -4.35
C TYR A 12 18.40 1.83 -5.11
N LYS A 13 18.91 1.50 -6.31
CA LYS A 13 19.45 2.47 -7.26
C LYS A 13 18.31 3.02 -8.09
N VAL A 14 18.15 4.33 -8.13
CA VAL A 14 17.05 5.01 -8.82
C VAL A 14 17.49 6.27 -9.52
N SER A 15 16.81 6.59 -10.61
CA SER A 15 16.88 7.87 -11.32
C SER A 15 15.51 8.57 -11.26
N VAL A 16 15.48 9.85 -11.57
CA VAL A 16 14.23 10.61 -11.62
C VAL A 16 13.31 10.02 -12.71
N GLY A 17 12.07 9.74 -12.34
CA GLY A 17 11.06 9.12 -13.22
C GLY A 17 10.95 7.61 -13.10
N ASP A 18 11.89 6.94 -12.44
CA ASP A 18 11.86 5.49 -12.27
C ASP A 18 10.69 5.02 -11.39
N THR A 19 10.17 3.84 -11.72
CA THR A 19 9.16 3.15 -10.92
C THR A 19 9.77 1.91 -10.30
N VAL A 20 9.83 1.86 -8.97
CA VAL A 20 10.51 0.81 -8.20
C VAL A 20 9.56 0.14 -7.22
N LYS A 21 9.73 -1.17 -7.04
CA LYS A 21 9.06 -1.94 -5.99
C LYS A 21 9.90 -1.89 -4.72
N VAL A 22 9.35 -1.33 -3.67
CA VAL A 22 9.97 -1.28 -2.33
C VAL A 22 9.19 -2.12 -1.33
N GLU A 23 9.74 -2.35 -0.16
CA GLU A 23 8.98 -2.98 0.93
C GLU A 23 7.71 -2.19 1.25
N LYS A 24 6.70 -2.87 1.79
CA LYS A 24 5.39 -2.27 2.03
C LYS A 24 5.51 -1.03 2.93
N LEU A 25 5.04 0.10 2.40
CA LEU A 25 4.92 1.37 3.11
C LEU A 25 3.52 1.53 3.70
N ASN A 26 3.43 2.19 4.87
CA ASN A 26 2.16 2.54 5.51
C ASN A 26 1.65 3.91 5.02
N ALA A 27 1.81 4.19 3.72
CA ALA A 27 1.34 5.41 3.07
C ALA A 27 0.18 5.09 2.14
N ALA A 28 -0.75 6.01 1.95
CA ALA A 28 -1.85 5.84 0.99
C ALA A 28 -1.33 5.96 -0.45
N VAL A 29 -2.06 5.36 -1.40
CA VAL A 29 -1.80 5.55 -2.84
C VAL A 29 -1.97 7.02 -3.19
N GLY A 30 -1.03 7.59 -3.95
CA GLY A 30 -0.94 9.01 -4.27
C GLY A 30 -0.24 9.85 -3.21
N ALA A 31 0.17 9.28 -2.07
CA ALA A 31 0.94 10.00 -1.07
C ALA A 31 2.41 10.14 -1.50
N THR A 32 3.00 11.29 -1.18
CA THR A 32 4.43 11.52 -1.36
C THR A 32 5.20 11.01 -0.16
N VAL A 33 6.25 10.25 -0.41
CA VAL A 33 7.15 9.68 0.61
C VAL A 33 8.58 10.11 0.31
N THR A 34 9.33 10.39 1.36
CA THR A 34 10.75 10.74 1.28
C THR A 34 11.61 9.61 1.83
N PHE A 35 12.73 9.32 1.14
CA PHE A 35 13.68 8.30 1.55
C PHE A 35 15.05 8.93 1.78
N PRO A 36 15.77 8.52 2.84
CA PRO A 36 17.14 8.95 3.07
C PRO A 36 18.05 8.36 2.01
N VAL A 37 18.97 9.17 1.51
CA VAL A 37 19.95 8.79 0.49
C VAL A 37 21.25 8.36 1.15
N VAL A 38 21.84 7.29 0.67
CA VAL A 38 23.14 6.78 1.08
C VAL A 38 24.23 7.30 0.17
N MET A 39 23.94 7.41 -1.12
CA MET A 39 24.90 7.84 -2.13
C MET A 39 24.18 8.50 -3.31
N THR A 40 24.78 9.53 -3.88
CA THR A 40 24.39 10.11 -5.17
C THR A 40 25.56 10.06 -6.14
N ALA A 41 25.24 9.92 -7.40
CA ALA A 41 26.22 10.05 -8.47
C ALA A 41 25.64 10.87 -9.61
N ASP A 42 26.43 11.82 -10.08
CA ASP A 42 26.10 12.67 -11.20
C ASP A 42 26.51 12.03 -12.53
N ASP A 43 26.00 12.54 -13.62
CA ASP A 43 26.32 12.06 -14.97
C ASP A 43 27.79 12.33 -15.34
N ASN A 44 28.43 13.28 -14.64
CA ASN A 44 29.87 13.60 -14.80
C ASN A 44 30.80 12.65 -14.02
N GLY A 45 30.25 11.65 -13.33
CA GLY A 45 30.99 10.67 -12.53
C GLY A 45 31.36 11.16 -11.12
N ALA A 46 30.90 12.34 -10.71
CA ALA A 46 31.08 12.79 -9.33
C ALA A 46 30.18 11.96 -8.41
N VAL A 47 30.78 11.35 -7.37
CA VAL A 47 30.09 10.53 -6.38
C VAL A 47 30.17 11.23 -5.04
N ALA A 48 29.02 11.50 -4.44
CA ALA A 48 28.90 12.00 -3.07
C ALA A 48 28.33 10.89 -2.16
N CYS A 49 28.91 10.74 -0.97
CA CYS A 49 28.50 9.77 0.03
C CYS A 49 28.76 10.28 1.46
N GLY A 50 28.11 9.64 2.45
CA GLY A 50 28.28 10.00 3.85
C GLY A 50 27.66 11.36 4.19
N SER A 51 28.40 12.22 4.89
CA SER A 51 27.90 13.51 5.41
C SER A 51 27.43 14.49 4.33
N GLU A 52 27.93 14.36 3.11
CA GLU A 52 27.52 15.22 1.99
C GLU A 52 26.10 14.93 1.51
N VAL A 53 25.65 13.71 1.66
CA VAL A 53 24.30 13.28 1.22
C VAL A 53 23.27 13.22 2.33
N GLU A 54 23.62 13.51 3.60
CA GLU A 54 22.65 13.53 4.71
C GLU A 54 21.47 14.49 4.50
N LYS A 55 21.69 15.55 3.72
CA LYS A 55 20.67 16.54 3.38
C LYS A 55 19.92 16.22 2.09
N VAL A 56 20.35 15.17 1.38
CA VAL A 56 19.72 14.75 0.12
C VAL A 56 18.68 13.70 0.41
N VAL A 57 17.49 13.87 -0.15
CA VAL A 57 16.39 12.90 -0.05
C VAL A 57 15.87 12.54 -1.43
N VAL A 58 15.40 11.31 -1.57
CA VAL A 58 14.61 10.89 -2.72
C VAL A 58 13.15 11.09 -2.39
N THR A 59 12.46 11.88 -3.19
CA THR A 59 11.02 12.10 -3.10
C THR A 59 10.33 11.19 -4.13
N ALA A 60 9.39 10.38 -3.68
CA ALA A 60 8.64 9.48 -4.55
C ALA A 60 7.15 9.47 -4.20
N GLU A 61 6.32 9.24 -5.20
CA GLU A 61 4.88 9.09 -5.07
C GLU A 61 4.50 7.61 -5.05
N VAL A 62 3.64 7.20 -4.11
CA VAL A 62 3.14 5.82 -4.02
C VAL A 62 2.11 5.59 -5.12
N THR A 63 2.44 4.76 -6.10
CA THR A 63 1.54 4.40 -7.22
C THR A 63 0.56 3.30 -6.83
N GLY A 64 0.98 2.35 -5.97
CA GLY A 64 0.12 1.25 -5.56
C GLY A 64 0.76 0.29 -4.57
N HIS A 65 -0.08 -0.59 -4.04
CA HIS A 65 0.35 -1.68 -3.16
C HIS A 65 -0.02 -3.02 -3.78
N GLY A 66 0.84 -4.01 -3.64
CA GLY A 66 0.61 -5.35 -4.16
C GLY A 66 1.20 -6.45 -3.28
N LYS A 67 1.00 -7.67 -3.71
CA LYS A 67 1.63 -8.86 -3.13
C LYS A 67 2.26 -9.67 -4.25
N ASP A 68 3.51 -10.10 -4.07
CA ASP A 68 4.21 -10.94 -5.02
C ASP A 68 3.60 -12.34 -5.14
N LYS A 69 4.10 -13.12 -6.10
CA LYS A 69 3.70 -14.51 -6.31
C LYS A 69 3.91 -15.31 -5.02
N LYS A 70 3.00 -16.26 -4.78
CA LYS A 70 3.10 -17.13 -3.60
C LYS A 70 4.32 -18.03 -3.71
N ILE A 71 5.21 -17.94 -2.73
CA ILE A 71 6.36 -18.83 -2.57
C ILE A 71 5.94 -19.97 -1.64
N ILE A 72 6.08 -21.19 -2.11
CA ILE A 72 5.76 -22.39 -1.32
C ILE A 72 7.03 -22.86 -0.63
N VAL A 73 6.99 -22.83 0.71
CA VAL A 73 8.06 -23.37 1.55
C VAL A 73 7.62 -24.73 2.06
N PHE A 74 8.42 -25.76 1.78
CA PHE A 74 8.20 -27.10 2.26
C PHE A 74 9.37 -27.55 3.12
N LYS A 75 9.08 -27.92 4.35
CA LYS A 75 10.05 -28.48 5.29
C LYS A 75 9.72 -29.95 5.50
N TYR A 76 10.73 -30.79 5.40
CA TYR A 76 10.62 -32.23 5.56
C TYR A 76 11.85 -32.76 6.29
N LYS A 77 11.64 -33.68 7.24
CA LYS A 77 12.71 -34.45 7.87
C LYS A 77 12.47 -35.91 7.64
N ALA A 78 13.45 -36.56 7.02
CA ALA A 78 13.43 -38.01 6.81
C ALA A 78 13.36 -38.76 8.15
N LYS A 79 12.63 -39.86 8.20
CA LYS A 79 12.49 -40.75 9.38
C LYS A 79 11.87 -40.10 10.63
N LYS A 80 11.44 -38.81 10.57
CA LYS A 80 10.89 -38.07 11.70
C LYS A 80 9.42 -37.70 11.55
N ASN A 81 8.74 -38.20 10.51
CA ASN A 81 7.33 -37.87 10.21
C ASN A 81 6.99 -36.37 10.25
N GLU A 82 7.98 -35.50 10.04
CA GLU A 82 7.81 -34.04 10.03
C GLU A 82 7.63 -33.55 8.60
N ARG A 83 6.45 -33.02 8.30
CA ARG A 83 6.11 -32.39 7.02
C ARG A 83 5.40 -31.07 7.27
N LYS A 84 5.96 -29.96 6.81
CA LYS A 84 5.31 -28.66 6.91
C LYS A 84 5.35 -27.95 5.57
N LYS A 85 4.18 -27.69 4.99
CA LYS A 85 4.00 -26.92 3.76
C LYS A 85 3.38 -25.58 4.10
N GLN A 86 4.05 -24.47 3.77
CA GLN A 86 3.59 -23.13 4.05
C GLN A 86 3.79 -22.25 2.81
N GLY A 87 2.84 -21.37 2.52
CA GLY A 87 2.98 -20.38 1.46
C GLY A 87 3.13 -18.99 2.03
N HIS A 88 4.01 -18.18 1.41
CA HIS A 88 4.21 -16.78 1.73
C HIS A 88 4.02 -15.90 0.49
N ARG A 89 3.44 -14.71 0.67
CA ARG A 89 3.39 -13.63 -0.33
C ARG A 89 3.96 -12.37 0.29
N GLN A 90 5.06 -11.87 -0.27
CA GLN A 90 5.64 -10.62 0.19
C GLN A 90 4.78 -9.44 -0.26
N PRO A 91 4.28 -8.62 0.68
CA PRO A 91 3.63 -7.37 0.32
C PRO A 91 4.68 -6.35 -0.09
N TYR A 92 4.38 -5.55 -1.12
CA TYR A 92 5.25 -4.49 -1.61
C TYR A 92 4.44 -3.23 -1.92
N SER A 93 5.14 -2.11 -2.02
CA SER A 93 4.61 -0.84 -2.54
C SER A 93 5.36 -0.48 -3.81
N THR A 94 4.65 -0.01 -4.80
CA THR A 94 5.25 0.55 -6.01
C THR A 94 5.33 2.05 -5.85
N VAL A 95 6.52 2.63 -6.02
CA VAL A 95 6.75 4.06 -5.91
C VAL A 95 7.37 4.59 -7.20
N LYS A 96 6.94 5.78 -7.63
CA LYS A 96 7.51 6.51 -8.75
C LYS A 96 8.35 7.66 -8.20
N VAL A 97 9.63 7.68 -8.55
CA VAL A 97 10.56 8.76 -8.13
C VAL A 97 10.21 10.04 -8.86
N THR A 98 9.92 11.09 -8.11
CA THR A 98 9.58 12.41 -8.65
C THR A 98 10.76 13.37 -8.64
N ALA A 99 11.57 13.34 -7.58
CA ALA A 99 12.73 14.21 -7.44
C ALA A 99 13.83 13.57 -6.58
N ILE A 100 15.06 13.95 -6.89
CA ILE A 100 16.27 13.63 -6.10
C ILE A 100 16.92 14.98 -5.79
N GLY A 101 17.07 15.34 -4.51
CA GLY A 101 17.66 16.63 -4.14
C GLY A 101 17.61 16.91 -2.66
N ALA A 102 18.09 18.09 -2.26
CA ALA A 102 18.07 18.53 -0.88
C ALA A 102 16.63 18.54 -0.31
N ALA A 103 16.51 18.23 0.97
CA ALA A 103 15.24 18.15 1.71
C ALA A 103 14.52 19.51 1.83
N ALA A 104 14.22 20.15 0.73
CA ALA A 104 13.54 21.42 0.66
C ALA A 104 12.36 21.33 -0.30
N ALA A 105 11.34 20.57 0.11
CA ALA A 105 9.94 20.85 -0.22
C ALA A 105 9.08 19.87 0.59
N GLU A 106 8.57 20.35 1.72
CA GLU A 106 7.38 19.73 2.29
C GLU A 106 6.34 19.63 1.16
N PRO A 107 5.74 18.43 0.96
CA PRO A 107 4.67 18.32 -0.02
C PRO A 107 3.56 19.25 0.45
N LYS A 108 3.34 20.34 -0.25
CA LYS A 108 2.12 21.14 -0.09
C LYS A 108 0.96 20.16 -0.27
N LYS A 109 0.34 19.76 0.84
CA LYS A 109 -0.97 19.13 0.83
C LYS A 109 -1.85 20.03 -0.03
N LYS A 110 -2.17 19.58 -1.25
CA LYS A 110 -3.29 20.17 -1.98
C LYS A 110 -4.50 19.87 -1.11
N ALA A 111 -4.95 20.90 -0.39
CA ALA A 111 -6.22 20.87 0.31
C ALA A 111 -7.30 20.49 -0.71
N PRO A 112 -8.22 19.56 -0.37
CA PRO A 112 -9.35 19.27 -1.24
C PRO A 112 -10.13 20.57 -1.40
N ALA A 113 -10.28 21.00 -2.65
CA ALA A 113 -11.11 22.14 -3.01
C ALA A 113 -12.52 21.86 -2.47
N LYS A 114 -12.89 22.59 -1.44
CA LYS A 114 -14.22 22.63 -0.84
C LYS A 114 -15.15 23.20 -1.91
N LYS A 115 -15.88 22.34 -2.63
CA LYS A 115 -17.01 22.77 -3.46
C LYS A 115 -18.05 23.34 -2.51
N ALA A 116 -18.16 24.66 -2.52
CA ALA A 116 -19.27 25.36 -1.93
C ALA A 116 -20.54 24.94 -2.68
N ALA A 117 -21.48 24.35 -1.97
CA ALA A 117 -22.86 24.22 -2.42
C ALA A 117 -23.61 25.47 -2.08
N PRO A 118 -24.43 26.03 -2.97
CA PRO A 118 -25.29 27.15 -2.62
C PRO A 118 -26.49 26.67 -1.81
N VAL A 119 -26.65 27.32 -0.67
CA VAL A 119 -27.85 27.29 0.16
C VAL A 119 -29.02 27.82 -0.64
N LYS A 120 -30.14 27.11 -0.66
CA LYS A 120 -31.48 27.68 -0.86
C LYS A 120 -32.42 27.11 0.19
N GLU A 121 -33.04 28.09 0.83
CA GLU A 121 -34.03 28.06 1.91
C GLU A 121 -35.25 27.18 1.62
N ALA A 122 -35.86 26.83 2.75
CA ALA A 122 -37.09 26.07 2.98
C ALA A 122 -38.35 26.78 2.45
N PRO A 123 -39.57 26.19 2.50
CA PRO A 123 -40.26 25.93 3.78
C PRO A 123 -41.11 24.65 3.89
N ILE A 124 -41.30 24.30 5.12
CA ILE A 124 -42.27 23.60 5.90
C ILE A 124 -43.61 23.21 5.22
N ALA A 125 -44.02 21.95 5.32
CA ALA A 125 -45.41 21.53 5.70
C ALA A 125 -45.44 20.00 5.90
N ASP A 126 -45.72 19.66 7.12
CA ASP A 126 -46.69 18.76 7.73
C ASP A 126 -46.94 17.32 7.21
N VAL A 127 -46.83 16.43 8.21
CA VAL A 127 -47.74 15.33 8.63
C VAL A 127 -47.81 14.08 7.72
N GLU A 128 -47.45 12.94 8.15
CA GLU A 128 -48.28 11.87 8.73
C GLU A 128 -47.53 10.53 8.81
N LYS A 129 -47.58 10.01 9.96
CA LYS A 129 -47.51 8.70 10.55
C LYS A 129 -47.91 7.55 9.62
N THR A 130 -47.06 6.53 9.43
CA THR A 130 -47.49 5.13 9.45
C THR A 130 -46.26 4.18 9.53
N GLU A 131 -46.20 3.49 10.62
CA GLU A 131 -46.05 2.06 10.88
C GLU A 131 -45.00 1.23 10.10
N ALA A 132 -44.10 0.67 10.89
CA ALA A 132 -43.17 -0.39 10.53
C ALA A 132 -43.88 -1.75 10.36
N PRO A 133 -43.32 -2.66 9.59
CA PRO A 133 -43.33 -4.05 10.00
C PRO A 133 -41.97 -4.72 10.07
N ALA A 134 -41.87 -5.58 11.08
CA ALA A 134 -40.73 -6.33 11.56
C ALA A 134 -40.19 -7.42 10.59
N PRO A 135 -38.98 -7.95 10.84
CA PRO A 135 -38.30 -8.89 9.95
C PRO A 135 -38.79 -10.32 10.12
N LYS A 136 -39.10 -10.97 9.01
CA LYS A 136 -39.45 -12.40 8.99
C LYS A 136 -38.20 -13.28 9.13
N LYS A 137 -38.15 -14.04 10.21
CA LYS A 137 -37.27 -15.19 10.44
C LYS A 137 -37.54 -16.25 9.37
N ARG A 138 -36.48 -16.70 8.69
CA ARG A 138 -36.57 -17.87 7.82
C ARG A 138 -36.00 -19.08 8.53
N ALA A 139 -36.91 -20.04 8.72
CA ALA A 139 -36.70 -21.30 9.41
C ALA A 139 -35.76 -22.24 8.64
N THR A 140 -34.99 -22.94 9.41
CA THR A 140 -34.21 -24.14 9.07
C THR A 140 -35.15 -25.29 8.64
N LYS A 141 -34.82 -25.95 7.53
CA LYS A 141 -35.40 -27.27 7.23
C LYS A 141 -34.30 -28.30 7.15
N LYS A 142 -34.26 -29.11 8.18
CA LYS A 142 -33.56 -30.38 8.32
C LYS A 142 -34.32 -31.43 7.51
N ALA A 143 -33.67 -32.18 6.67
CA ALA A 143 -34.13 -33.46 6.22
C ALA A 143 -32.93 -34.41 6.06
N VAL A 144 -32.92 -35.34 6.96
CA VAL A 144 -32.27 -36.65 6.97
C VAL A 144 -33.01 -37.54 5.98
N GLU A 145 -32.30 -38.27 5.13
CA GLU A 145 -32.71 -39.64 4.77
C GLU A 145 -31.57 -40.36 4.04
N THR A 146 -31.06 -41.34 4.70
CA THR A 146 -30.38 -42.51 4.11
C THR A 146 -31.46 -43.54 3.72
N PRO A 147 -31.23 -44.35 2.68
CA PRO A 147 -31.40 -45.77 2.92
C PRO A 147 -30.23 -46.64 2.40
N ALA A 148 -30.11 -47.77 3.08
CA ALA A 148 -29.21 -48.84 2.88
C ALA A 148 -29.69 -49.84 1.81
N ALA A 149 -28.77 -50.75 1.46
CA ALA A 149 -28.98 -52.10 0.85
C ALA A 149 -29.23 -52.13 -0.68
N GLU A 150 -28.39 -52.79 -1.44
CA GLU A 150 -28.15 -54.25 -1.60
C GLU A 150 -26.82 -54.48 -2.32
#